data_8c55e8d8d9073ca9033f685e7e55f487
#
_entry.id   8c55e8d8d9073ca9033f685e7e55f487
#
_cell.length_a   1.000
_cell.length_b   1.000
_cell.length_c   1.000
_cell.angle_alpha   90.00
_cell.angle_beta   90.00
_cell.angle_gamma   90.00
#
_symmetry.space_group_name_H-M   'P 1'
#
loop_
_entity.id
_entity.type
_entity.pdbx_description
1 polymer ?
#
loop_
_entity_poly.entity_id
_entity_poly.type
_entity_poly.pdbx_seq_one_letter_code
_entity_poly.pdbx_strand_id
1 'polypeptide(L)'
;MGPLHTYSADIVWTGAGASGTASYTSYSRDHDVRVGDKPPLPGSSDPAFRGDPTRYSPEELLVAALAQCHMLWFLHLAAADGVVVTGYTDRAHGTMRVEAAGHGQFTEVVLRPSVTLAAGTRARDGGAVDDARLDALHVRAHEHCFIARSVNFPVRFEPSPPRTRPTAVVGAAEA
;
A
#
# COMPACT_ATOMS: atom_id res chain seq x y z
N MET A 1 -22.52 16.03 6.60
CA MET A 1 -21.06 16.00 6.46
C MET A 1 -20.50 14.92 7.37
N GLY A 2 -19.58 14.09 6.88
CA GLY A 2 -18.87 13.11 7.70
C GLY A 2 -17.81 13.76 8.61
N PRO A 3 -17.23 13.01 9.57
CA PRO A 3 -16.16 13.49 10.43
C PRO A 3 -14.91 13.86 9.63
N LEU A 4 -14.17 14.88 10.11
CA LEU A 4 -12.87 15.24 9.55
C LEU A 4 -11.77 14.44 10.28
N HIS A 5 -10.84 13.88 9.51
CA HIS A 5 -9.64 13.22 10.00
C HIS A 5 -8.42 14.00 9.54
N THR A 6 -7.46 14.23 10.43
CA THR A 6 -6.22 14.97 10.14
C THR A 6 -5.02 14.07 10.40
N TYR A 7 -4.00 14.22 9.58
CA TYR A 7 -2.75 13.47 9.67
C TYR A 7 -1.59 14.45 9.59
N SER A 8 -0.51 14.16 10.32
CA SER A 8 0.72 14.96 10.31
C SER A 8 1.94 14.06 10.22
N ALA A 9 2.97 14.58 9.59
CA ALA A 9 4.29 13.97 9.56
C ALA A 9 5.36 15.08 9.58
N ASP A 10 6.45 14.83 10.29
CA ASP A 10 7.63 15.70 10.29
C ASP A 10 8.70 15.06 9.40
N ILE A 11 9.27 15.85 8.50
CA ILE A 11 10.37 15.43 7.64
C ILE A 11 11.65 16.11 8.10
N VAL A 12 12.62 15.35 8.54
CA VAL A 12 13.89 15.85 9.08
C VAL A 12 15.03 15.42 8.17
N TRP A 13 15.55 16.37 7.39
CA TRP A 13 16.71 16.12 6.54
C TRP A 13 17.99 15.89 7.38
N THR A 14 18.67 14.80 7.14
CA THR A 14 19.87 14.37 7.87
C THR A 14 21.14 14.39 7.01
N GLY A 15 21.01 14.69 5.73
CA GLY A 15 22.04 14.57 4.71
C GLY A 15 22.91 15.80 4.47
N ALA A 16 22.89 16.82 5.34
CA ALA A 16 23.59 18.09 5.11
C ALA A 16 25.12 17.97 4.99
N GLY A 17 25.71 17.00 5.71
CA GLY A 17 27.18 16.91 5.80
C GLY A 17 27.80 18.23 6.29
N ALA A 18 29.04 18.52 5.89
CA ALA A 18 29.73 19.74 6.28
C ALA A 18 29.40 20.98 5.44
N SER A 19 28.91 20.81 4.22
CA SER A 19 28.72 21.89 3.23
C SER A 19 27.27 22.06 2.75
N GLY A 20 26.35 21.25 3.26
CA GLY A 20 24.93 21.34 2.88
C GLY A 20 24.76 21.28 1.35
N THR A 21 23.86 22.11 0.84
CA THR A 21 23.52 22.18 -0.60
C THR A 21 24.46 23.06 -1.42
N ALA A 22 25.73 23.21 -1.04
CA ALA A 22 26.71 24.03 -1.78
C ALA A 22 26.89 23.56 -3.25
N SER A 23 26.67 22.29 -3.53
CA SER A 23 26.56 21.74 -4.88
C SER A 23 25.59 20.56 -4.89
N TYR A 24 25.14 20.13 -6.08
CA TYR A 24 24.25 18.97 -6.23
C TYR A 24 24.83 17.66 -5.66
N THR A 25 26.16 17.59 -5.55
CA THR A 25 26.90 16.40 -5.09
C THR A 25 27.38 16.49 -3.66
N SER A 26 27.22 17.64 -2.97
CA SER A 26 27.81 17.88 -1.65
C SER A 26 26.96 17.37 -0.48
N TYR A 27 25.75 16.90 -0.74
CA TYR A 27 24.81 16.44 0.29
C TYR A 27 24.16 15.11 -0.08
N SER A 28 23.71 14.35 0.92
CA SER A 28 22.82 13.20 0.69
C SER A 28 21.35 13.63 0.77
N ARG A 29 20.47 12.79 0.23
CA ARG A 29 19.01 12.97 0.22
C ARG A 29 18.36 12.33 1.45
N ASP A 30 19.18 11.85 2.36
CA ASP A 30 18.75 11.12 3.53
C ASP A 30 17.95 12.00 4.48
N HIS A 31 16.84 11.47 4.93
CA HIS A 31 15.94 12.12 5.87
C HIS A 31 15.21 11.08 6.72
N ASP A 32 14.62 11.53 7.80
CA ASP A 32 13.70 10.73 8.59
C ASP A 32 12.28 11.24 8.40
N VAL A 33 11.35 10.32 8.18
CA VAL A 33 9.91 10.59 8.27
C VAL A 33 9.45 10.19 9.66
N ARG A 34 8.91 11.14 10.42
CA ARG A 34 8.45 10.94 11.80
C ARG A 34 6.95 11.16 11.89
N VAL A 35 6.24 10.23 12.52
CA VAL A 35 4.78 10.29 12.70
C VAL A 35 4.45 9.97 14.14
N GLY A 36 4.21 11.00 14.96
CA GLY A 36 3.98 10.85 16.40
C GLY A 36 5.14 10.10 17.07
N ASP A 37 4.82 9.17 17.95
CA ASP A 37 5.80 8.39 18.73
C ASP A 37 6.27 7.09 18.01
N LYS A 38 5.95 6.92 16.73
CA LYS A 38 6.40 5.75 15.95
C LYS A 38 7.89 5.82 15.67
N PRO A 39 8.55 4.66 15.48
CA PRO A 39 9.93 4.63 15.01
C PRO A 39 10.08 5.44 13.71
N PRO A 40 11.13 6.25 13.57
CA PRO A 40 11.38 7.00 12.33
C PRO A 40 11.50 6.05 11.14
N LEU A 41 10.87 6.43 10.02
CA LEU A 41 11.04 5.73 8.75
C LEU A 41 12.19 6.38 7.97
N PRO A 42 13.29 5.64 7.67
CA PRO A 42 14.40 6.19 6.93
C PRO A 42 14.02 6.43 5.48
N GLY A 43 14.12 7.67 5.03
CA GLY A 43 13.81 8.10 3.67
C GLY A 43 15.03 8.63 2.92
N SER A 44 14.97 8.54 1.59
CA SER A 44 15.88 9.18 0.66
C SER A 44 15.15 9.45 -0.65
N SER A 45 15.83 9.87 -1.71
CA SER A 45 15.22 9.94 -3.06
C SER A 45 15.46 8.64 -3.84
N ASP A 46 14.83 8.52 -5.01
CA ASP A 46 15.16 7.47 -5.96
C ASP A 46 16.66 7.48 -6.31
N PRO A 47 17.31 6.32 -6.46
CA PRO A 47 18.73 6.23 -6.86
C PRO A 47 19.07 6.99 -8.15
N ALA A 48 18.14 7.11 -9.10
CA ALA A 48 18.31 7.92 -10.31
C ALA A 48 18.54 9.41 -9.99
N PHE A 49 18.06 9.87 -8.82
CA PHE A 49 18.25 11.22 -8.30
C PHE A 49 19.27 11.28 -7.15
N ARG A 50 20.20 10.32 -7.10
CA ARG A 50 21.28 10.18 -6.11
C ARG A 50 20.77 9.83 -4.70
N GLY A 51 19.66 9.14 -4.59
CA GLY A 51 19.17 8.59 -3.33
C GLY A 51 19.94 7.35 -2.87
N ASP A 52 19.77 7.00 -1.61
CA ASP A 52 20.25 5.77 -1.02
C ASP A 52 19.24 4.64 -1.27
N PRO A 53 19.59 3.58 -2.03
CA PRO A 53 18.68 2.48 -2.34
C PRO A 53 18.29 1.62 -1.13
N THR A 54 18.89 1.83 0.04
CA THR A 54 18.52 1.14 1.29
C THR A 54 17.44 1.88 2.08
N ARG A 55 17.03 3.06 1.63
CA ARG A 55 16.01 3.91 2.24
C ARG A 55 14.80 4.03 1.32
N TYR A 56 13.64 4.35 1.89
CA TYR A 56 12.41 4.48 1.12
C TYR A 56 12.34 5.80 0.36
N SER A 57 12.00 5.74 -0.93
CA SER A 57 11.68 6.95 -1.70
C SER A 57 10.22 7.38 -1.51
N PRO A 58 9.88 8.66 -1.74
CA PRO A 58 8.49 9.12 -1.72
C PRO A 58 7.60 8.36 -2.71
N GLU A 59 8.14 7.99 -3.85
CA GLU A 59 7.44 7.25 -4.90
C GLU A 59 7.08 5.84 -4.42
N GLU A 60 7.98 5.12 -3.77
CA GLU A 60 7.71 3.81 -3.17
C GLU A 60 6.66 3.91 -2.07
N LEU A 61 6.73 4.94 -1.23
CA LEU A 61 5.77 5.17 -0.16
C LEU A 61 4.37 5.49 -0.71
N LEU A 62 4.26 6.21 -1.82
CA LEU A 62 2.98 6.46 -2.49
C LEU A 62 2.35 5.18 -3.03
N VAL A 63 3.14 4.34 -3.72
CA VAL A 63 2.68 3.02 -4.20
C VAL A 63 2.27 2.13 -3.03
N ALA A 64 3.07 2.09 -1.96
CA ALA A 64 2.75 1.34 -0.75
C ALA A 64 1.48 1.85 -0.07
N ALA A 65 1.26 3.16 -0.01
CA ALA A 65 0.05 3.75 0.57
C ALA A 65 -1.22 3.34 -0.20
N LEU A 66 -1.15 3.31 -1.53
CA LEU A 66 -2.25 2.84 -2.40
C LEU A 66 -2.56 1.37 -2.16
N ALA A 67 -1.53 0.51 -2.13
CA ALA A 67 -1.69 -0.92 -1.89
C ALA A 67 -2.27 -1.21 -0.50
N GLN A 68 -1.76 -0.57 0.56
CA GLN A 68 -2.25 -0.70 1.93
C GLN A 68 -3.71 -0.28 2.06
N CYS A 69 -4.09 0.86 1.48
CA CYS A 69 -5.44 1.36 1.55
C CYS A 69 -6.43 0.39 0.89
N HIS A 70 -6.10 -0.12 -0.30
CA HIS A 70 -6.91 -1.14 -0.99
C HIS A 70 -7.04 -2.42 -0.16
N MET A 71 -5.92 -2.95 0.37
CA MET A 71 -5.90 -4.13 1.24
C MET A 71 -6.83 -3.97 2.46
N LEU A 72 -6.72 -2.85 3.17
CA LEU A 72 -7.50 -2.61 4.38
C LEU A 72 -9.00 -2.55 4.08
N TRP A 73 -9.40 -1.91 2.99
CA TRP A 73 -10.78 -1.89 2.56
C TRP A 73 -11.27 -3.27 2.11
N PHE A 74 -10.45 -4.01 1.35
CA PHE A 74 -10.78 -5.38 0.96
C PHE A 74 -11.02 -6.27 2.18
N LEU A 75 -10.12 -6.26 3.17
CA LEU A 75 -10.25 -7.07 4.39
C LEU A 75 -11.50 -6.68 5.20
N HIS A 76 -11.79 -5.38 5.31
CA HIS A 76 -13.01 -4.90 5.96
C HIS A 76 -14.28 -5.41 5.27
N LEU A 77 -14.35 -5.28 3.96
CA LEU A 77 -15.51 -5.71 3.16
C LEU A 77 -15.66 -7.24 3.16
N ALA A 78 -14.55 -7.99 3.08
CA ALA A 78 -14.55 -9.45 3.17
C ALA A 78 -15.14 -9.90 4.52
N ALA A 79 -14.67 -9.31 5.63
CA ALA A 79 -15.19 -9.61 6.96
C ALA A 79 -16.69 -9.27 7.09
N ALA A 80 -17.12 -8.14 6.55
CA ALA A 80 -18.52 -7.74 6.51
C ALA A 80 -19.39 -8.72 5.71
N ASP A 81 -18.83 -9.30 4.64
CA ASP A 81 -19.50 -10.30 3.78
C ASP A 81 -19.37 -11.75 4.33
N GLY A 82 -18.71 -11.96 5.47
CA GLY A 82 -18.51 -13.28 6.09
C GLY A 82 -17.38 -14.11 5.44
N VAL A 83 -16.65 -13.54 4.50
CA VAL A 83 -15.52 -14.19 3.83
C VAL A 83 -14.30 -14.22 4.74
N VAL A 84 -13.80 -15.40 5.06
CA VAL A 84 -12.64 -15.56 5.94
C VAL A 84 -11.35 -15.56 5.12
N VAL A 85 -10.63 -14.44 5.18
CA VAL A 85 -9.32 -14.27 4.56
C VAL A 85 -8.23 -14.65 5.58
N THR A 86 -7.28 -15.48 5.18
CA THR A 86 -6.16 -15.95 6.01
C THR A 86 -4.80 -15.46 5.51
N GLY A 87 -4.76 -14.81 4.36
CA GLY A 87 -3.56 -14.20 3.83
C GLY A 87 -3.88 -13.22 2.72
N TYR A 88 -3.05 -12.17 2.64
CA TYR A 88 -3.11 -11.15 1.60
C TYR A 88 -1.70 -10.69 1.27
N THR A 89 -1.38 -10.63 0.01
CA THR A 89 -0.14 -10.02 -0.50
C THR A 89 -0.48 -9.17 -1.71
N ASP A 90 0.27 -8.10 -1.92
CA ASP A 90 0.13 -7.26 -3.11
C ASP A 90 1.51 -6.99 -3.71
N ARG A 91 1.65 -7.16 -5.01
CA ARG A 91 2.84 -6.81 -5.79
C ARG A 91 2.53 -5.57 -6.63
N ALA A 92 2.25 -4.49 -5.95
CA ALA A 92 1.93 -3.22 -6.58
C ALA A 92 3.12 -2.68 -7.40
N HIS A 93 2.81 -2.05 -8.52
CA HIS A 93 3.79 -1.41 -9.40
C HIS A 93 3.28 -0.04 -9.83
N GLY A 94 4.14 0.98 -9.69
CA GLY A 94 3.87 2.33 -10.17
C GLY A 94 4.79 2.70 -11.32
N THR A 95 4.27 3.41 -12.31
CA THR A 95 5.05 3.96 -13.42
C THR A 95 5.01 5.48 -13.36
N MET A 96 6.19 6.09 -13.27
CA MET A 96 6.37 7.55 -13.30
C MET A 96 7.09 7.95 -14.59
N ARG A 97 6.63 9.02 -15.22
CA ARG A 97 7.33 9.66 -16.33
C ARG A 97 8.04 10.91 -15.84
N VAL A 98 9.34 10.99 -16.09
CA VAL A 98 10.14 12.21 -15.92
C VAL A 98 10.23 12.91 -17.27
N GLU A 99 9.90 14.19 -17.28
CA GLU A 99 9.92 15.04 -18.49
C GLU A 99 11.29 15.71 -18.67
N ALA A 100 11.59 16.15 -19.88
CA ALA A 100 12.89 16.76 -20.21
C ALA A 100 13.22 18.00 -19.36
N ALA A 101 12.21 18.70 -18.84
CA ALA A 101 12.37 19.85 -17.95
C ALA A 101 12.64 19.46 -16.48
N GLY A 102 12.70 18.16 -16.16
CA GLY A 102 13.02 17.67 -14.81
C GLY A 102 11.83 17.54 -13.86
N HIS A 103 10.62 17.89 -14.26
CA HIS A 103 9.40 17.56 -13.55
C HIS A 103 8.80 16.25 -14.06
N GLY A 104 7.84 15.69 -13.36
CA GLY A 104 7.21 14.43 -13.75
C GLY A 104 6.02 14.09 -12.90
N GLN A 105 5.36 12.99 -13.25
CA GLN A 105 4.22 12.48 -12.51
C GLN A 105 4.03 10.98 -12.75
N PHE A 106 3.34 10.33 -11.83
CA PHE A 106 2.87 8.98 -12.07
C PHE A 106 1.91 8.96 -13.26
N THR A 107 2.10 7.99 -14.14
CA THR A 107 1.18 7.71 -15.25
C THR A 107 0.13 6.68 -14.86
N GLU A 108 0.47 5.77 -13.96
CA GLU A 108 -0.43 4.77 -13.38
C GLU A 108 0.20 4.08 -12.17
N VAL A 109 -0.67 3.46 -11.36
CA VAL A 109 -0.30 2.42 -10.39
C VAL A 109 -1.19 1.20 -10.62
N VAL A 110 -0.59 0.02 -10.65
CA VAL A 110 -1.28 -1.27 -10.79
C VAL A 110 -1.06 -2.10 -9.54
N LEU A 111 -2.14 -2.39 -8.81
CA LEU A 111 -2.16 -3.28 -7.67
C LEU A 111 -2.31 -4.72 -8.15
N ARG A 112 -1.59 -5.68 -7.57
CA ARG A 112 -1.68 -7.11 -7.91
C ARG A 112 -1.91 -7.94 -6.66
N PRO A 113 -3.11 -7.82 -6.07
CA PRO A 113 -3.44 -8.55 -4.86
C PRO A 113 -3.54 -10.05 -5.10
N SER A 114 -3.11 -10.82 -4.12
CA SER A 114 -3.28 -12.27 -4.04
C SER A 114 -3.85 -12.61 -2.67
N VAL A 115 -5.02 -13.24 -2.65
CA VAL A 115 -5.80 -13.53 -1.45
C VAL A 115 -5.73 -15.02 -1.14
N THR A 116 -5.55 -15.36 0.14
CA THR A 116 -5.69 -16.72 0.64
C THR A 116 -6.92 -16.80 1.53
N LEU A 117 -7.78 -17.75 1.26
CA LEU A 117 -9.04 -17.98 1.98
C LEU A 117 -8.92 -19.17 2.93
N ALA A 118 -9.69 -19.16 4.01
CA ALA A 118 -9.90 -20.33 4.83
C ALA A 118 -10.67 -21.40 4.02
N ALA A 119 -10.28 -22.66 4.16
CA ALA A 119 -11.01 -23.77 3.53
C ALA A 119 -12.47 -23.80 4.01
N GLY A 120 -13.39 -23.99 3.08
CA GLY A 120 -14.82 -24.04 3.38
C GLY A 120 -15.45 -22.71 3.78
N THR A 121 -14.74 -21.58 3.63
CA THR A 121 -15.34 -20.25 3.88
C THR A 121 -16.56 -20.06 2.97
N ARG A 122 -17.60 -19.45 3.53
CA ARG A 122 -18.82 -19.08 2.82
C ARG A 122 -19.15 -17.63 3.13
N ALA A 123 -19.82 -17.00 2.20
CA ALA A 123 -20.33 -15.67 2.41
C ALA A 123 -21.48 -15.68 3.43
N ARG A 124 -21.82 -14.52 3.98
CA ARG A 124 -22.88 -14.34 4.98
C ARG A 124 -24.25 -14.85 4.51
N ASP A 125 -24.53 -14.79 3.22
CA ASP A 125 -25.75 -15.31 2.59
C ASP A 125 -25.73 -16.84 2.39
N GLY A 126 -24.65 -17.54 2.82
CA GLY A 126 -24.43 -18.96 2.64
C GLY A 126 -23.87 -19.32 1.27
N GLY A 127 -23.70 -18.37 0.35
CA GLY A 127 -23.18 -18.58 -0.99
C GLY A 127 -21.72 -18.99 -1.04
N ALA A 128 -21.30 -19.56 -2.15
CA ALA A 128 -19.90 -19.86 -2.42
C ALA A 128 -19.10 -18.55 -2.57
N VAL A 129 -17.82 -18.62 -2.18
CA VAL A 129 -16.86 -17.55 -2.41
C VAL A 129 -16.07 -17.91 -3.66
N ASP A 130 -16.58 -17.49 -4.80
CA ASP A 130 -15.98 -17.67 -6.13
C ASP A 130 -15.21 -16.41 -6.57
N ASP A 131 -14.57 -16.49 -7.73
CA ASP A 131 -13.78 -15.40 -8.30
C ASP A 131 -14.64 -14.15 -8.53
N ALA A 132 -15.88 -14.30 -9.00
CA ALA A 132 -16.78 -13.19 -9.27
C ALA A 132 -17.11 -12.41 -7.98
N ARG A 133 -17.28 -13.11 -6.86
CA ARG A 133 -17.52 -12.47 -5.55
C ARG A 133 -16.29 -11.75 -5.05
N LEU A 134 -15.10 -12.33 -5.23
CA LEU A 134 -13.84 -11.68 -4.84
C LEU A 134 -13.55 -10.46 -5.72
N ASP A 135 -13.82 -10.54 -7.02
CA ASP A 135 -13.70 -9.40 -7.92
C ASP A 135 -14.64 -8.27 -7.50
N ALA A 136 -15.88 -8.58 -7.13
CA ALA A 136 -16.81 -7.58 -6.62
C ALA A 136 -16.32 -6.95 -5.31
N LEU A 137 -15.65 -7.69 -4.43
CA LEU A 137 -15.02 -7.14 -3.22
C LEU A 137 -13.84 -6.22 -3.58
N HIS A 138 -13.02 -6.56 -4.57
CA HIS A 138 -11.94 -5.70 -5.05
C HIS A 138 -12.46 -4.41 -5.68
N VAL A 139 -13.51 -4.48 -6.49
CA VAL A 139 -14.17 -3.29 -7.07
C VAL A 139 -14.63 -2.35 -5.95
N ARG A 140 -15.37 -2.86 -4.97
CA ARG A 140 -15.84 -2.07 -3.83
C ARG A 140 -14.68 -1.51 -2.98
N ALA A 141 -13.63 -2.30 -2.75
CA ALA A 141 -12.44 -1.83 -2.04
C ALA A 141 -11.78 -0.65 -2.76
N HIS A 142 -11.70 -0.72 -4.08
CA HIS A 142 -11.16 0.36 -4.91
C HIS A 142 -12.03 1.63 -4.82
N GLU A 143 -13.34 1.51 -4.91
CA GLU A 143 -14.29 2.62 -4.79
C GLU A 143 -14.20 3.34 -3.44
N HIS A 144 -13.88 2.59 -2.35
CA HIS A 144 -13.77 3.12 -1.01
C HIS A 144 -12.34 3.57 -0.64
N CYS A 145 -11.34 3.25 -1.46
CA CYS A 145 -9.94 3.55 -1.17
C CYS A 145 -9.69 5.06 -1.15
N PHE A 146 -9.49 5.63 0.04
CA PHE A 146 -9.28 7.07 0.23
C PHE A 146 -8.05 7.57 -0.55
N ILE A 147 -6.96 6.79 -0.56
CA ILE A 147 -5.73 7.19 -1.24
C ILE A 147 -5.91 7.17 -2.75
N ALA A 148 -6.56 6.14 -3.33
CA ALA A 148 -6.84 6.09 -4.76
C ALA A 148 -7.74 7.26 -5.21
N ARG A 149 -8.69 7.68 -4.36
CA ARG A 149 -9.55 8.84 -4.62
C ARG A 149 -8.85 10.20 -4.47
N SER A 150 -7.63 10.22 -3.94
CA SER A 150 -6.86 11.43 -3.67
C SER A 150 -5.72 11.67 -4.67
N VAL A 151 -5.55 10.80 -5.66
CA VAL A 151 -4.56 10.95 -6.73
C VAL A 151 -5.23 11.28 -8.06
N ASN A 152 -4.47 11.84 -9.01
CA ASN A 152 -4.96 12.31 -10.31
C ASN A 152 -4.53 11.43 -11.49
N PHE A 153 -3.98 10.26 -11.21
CA PHE A 153 -3.59 9.26 -12.20
C PHE A 153 -4.38 7.96 -12.00
N PRO A 154 -4.50 7.10 -13.02
CA PRO A 154 -5.20 5.83 -12.91
C PRO A 154 -4.56 4.89 -11.88
N VAL A 155 -5.38 4.36 -10.97
CA VAL A 155 -5.03 3.24 -10.09
C VAL A 155 -5.86 2.05 -10.52
N ARG A 156 -5.22 1.00 -11.01
CA ARG A 156 -5.86 -0.25 -11.44
C ARG A 156 -5.54 -1.38 -10.49
N PHE A 157 -6.32 -2.44 -10.52
CA PHE A 157 -6.05 -3.67 -9.79
C PHE A 157 -6.24 -4.88 -10.70
N GLU A 158 -5.34 -5.84 -10.58
CA GLU A 158 -5.26 -7.09 -11.35
C GLU A 158 -5.11 -8.24 -10.34
N PRO A 159 -6.20 -8.71 -9.70
CA PRO A 159 -6.11 -9.74 -8.68
C PRO A 159 -5.68 -11.07 -9.29
N SER A 160 -4.87 -11.81 -8.54
CA SER A 160 -4.56 -13.20 -8.87
C SER A 160 -5.69 -14.12 -8.40
N PRO A 161 -5.91 -15.30 -9.04
CA PRO A 161 -6.85 -16.28 -8.53
C PRO A 161 -6.59 -16.61 -7.05
N PRO A 162 -7.65 -16.76 -6.23
CA PRO A 162 -7.51 -16.98 -4.80
C PRO A 162 -6.85 -18.33 -4.51
N ARG A 163 -6.15 -18.39 -3.39
CA ARG A 163 -5.60 -19.62 -2.84
C ARG A 163 -6.45 -20.08 -1.66
N THR A 164 -6.56 -21.39 -1.44
CA THR A 164 -7.21 -21.96 -0.25
C THR A 164 -6.16 -22.56 0.67
N ARG A 165 -6.27 -22.26 1.96
CA ARG A 165 -5.42 -22.88 2.98
C ARG A 165 -6.30 -23.67 3.96
N PRO A 166 -5.94 -24.92 4.32
CA PRO A 166 -6.61 -25.63 5.41
C PRO A 166 -6.61 -24.76 6.67
N THR A 167 -7.76 -24.65 7.32
CA THR A 167 -7.84 -24.00 8.62
C THR A 167 -7.03 -24.85 9.61
N ALA A 168 -5.96 -24.31 10.19
CA ALA A 168 -5.32 -24.98 11.30
C ALA A 168 -6.39 -25.09 12.41
N VAL A 169 -6.74 -26.30 12.77
CA VAL A 169 -7.55 -26.56 13.98
C VAL A 169 -6.68 -26.09 15.14
N VAL A 170 -6.99 -24.95 15.72
CA VAL A 170 -6.44 -24.57 17.02
C VAL A 170 -6.98 -25.62 17.98
N GLY A 171 -6.14 -26.58 18.35
CA GLY A 171 -6.47 -27.58 19.34
C GLY A 171 -6.93 -26.85 20.59
N ALA A 172 -8.14 -27.20 21.07
CA ALA A 172 -8.59 -26.80 22.39
C ALA A 172 -7.49 -27.24 23.37
N ALA A 173 -6.83 -26.30 24.01
CA ALA A 173 -6.03 -26.58 25.18
C ALA A 173 -7.01 -27.13 26.24
N GLU A 174 -6.91 -28.39 26.51
CA GLU A 174 -7.58 -29.02 27.64
C GLU A 174 -7.12 -28.35 28.93
N ALA A 175 -8.09 -27.97 29.73
CA ALA A 175 -7.93 -27.37 31.04
C ALA A 175 -7.28 -28.34 32.05
#